data_359c94456de1979e28b9a68de5bec789
#
_entry.id   359c94456de1979e28b9a68de5bec789
#
_cell.length_a   1.000
_cell.length_b   1.000
_cell.length_c   1.000
_cell.angle_alpha   90.00
_cell.angle_beta   90.00
_cell.angle_gamma   90.00
#
_symmetry.space_group_name_H-M   'P 1'
#
loop_
_entity.id
_entity.type
_entity.pdbx_description
1 polymer ?
#
loop_
_entity_poly.entity_id
_entity_poly.type
_entity_poly.pdbx_seq_one_letter_code
_entity_poly.pdbx_strand_id
1 'polypeptide(L)'
;MKRSRQLKPLSSEHHQALLVAFQLRNALDGHPDSAGAPKDLPGQVALARRFEEQVLRSHVRAEEDLLGRWLAQRDTRRLASEHAELLRLVGIARDGAAPDQRAALHAFAELLERHVHWEERELFPYAEGHVDEATLATIGGELERRLVLARSDAKSAS
;
A
#
# COMPACT_ATOMS: atom_id res chain seq x y z
N MET A 1 10.56 -4.69 -17.34
CA MET A 1 9.31 -4.83 -18.11
C MET A 1 8.39 -3.66 -17.77
N LYS A 2 7.75 -3.08 -18.76
CA LYS A 2 6.87 -1.93 -18.52
C LYS A 2 5.53 -2.42 -17.97
N ARG A 3 5.06 -1.85 -16.85
CA ARG A 3 3.76 -2.16 -16.24
C ARG A 3 2.65 -1.95 -17.27
N SER A 4 1.67 -2.86 -17.32
CA SER A 4 0.50 -2.69 -18.16
C SER A 4 -0.27 -1.44 -17.73
N ARG A 5 -0.93 -0.79 -18.69
CA ARG A 5 -1.79 0.36 -18.42
C ARG A 5 -2.89 0.02 -17.42
N GLN A 6 -3.35 -1.23 -17.40
CA GLN A 6 -4.48 -1.69 -16.60
C GLN A 6 -4.14 -1.73 -15.09
N LEU A 7 -2.92 -2.10 -14.72
CA LEU A 7 -2.48 -2.14 -13.32
C LEU A 7 -1.77 -0.86 -12.86
N LYS A 8 -1.67 0.14 -13.73
CA LYS A 8 -1.03 1.41 -13.41
C LYS A 8 -1.61 2.12 -12.18
N PRO A 9 -2.94 2.12 -11.92
CA PRO A 9 -3.48 2.73 -10.70
C PRO A 9 -2.88 2.15 -9.42
N LEU A 10 -2.72 0.82 -9.32
CA LEU A 10 -2.05 0.17 -8.18
C LEU A 10 -0.59 0.59 -8.07
N SER A 11 0.16 0.50 -9.17
CA SER A 11 1.58 0.90 -9.17
C SER A 11 1.79 2.38 -8.83
N SER A 12 0.86 3.25 -9.19
CA SER A 12 0.93 4.68 -8.83
C SER A 12 0.80 4.88 -7.32
N GLU A 13 -0.03 4.10 -6.65
CA GLU A 13 -0.15 4.14 -5.19
C GLU A 13 1.07 3.54 -4.50
N HIS A 14 1.75 2.59 -5.13
CA HIS A 14 3.01 2.04 -4.63
C HIS A 14 4.10 3.10 -4.49
N HIS A 15 4.13 4.12 -5.34
CA HIS A 15 5.06 5.24 -5.16
C HIS A 15 4.82 5.98 -3.86
N GLN A 16 3.56 6.20 -3.48
CA GLN A 16 3.19 6.81 -2.20
C GLN A 16 3.56 5.89 -1.03
N ALA A 17 3.29 4.59 -1.16
CA ALA A 17 3.63 3.59 -0.15
C ALA A 17 5.14 3.56 0.13
N LEU A 18 5.96 3.54 -0.92
CA LEU A 18 7.43 3.55 -0.79
C LEU A 18 7.95 4.85 -0.17
N LEU A 19 7.34 5.99 -0.50
CA LEU A 19 7.69 7.26 0.12
C LEU A 19 7.38 7.27 1.62
N VAL A 20 6.19 6.79 2.01
CA VAL A 20 5.80 6.67 3.42
C VAL A 20 6.75 5.73 4.18
N ALA A 21 7.05 4.56 3.62
CA ALA A 21 8.00 3.61 4.21
C ALA A 21 9.39 4.25 4.40
N PHE A 22 9.88 4.95 3.40
CA PHE A 22 11.15 5.66 3.43
C PHE A 22 11.17 6.75 4.52
N GLN A 23 10.14 7.59 4.58
CA GLN A 23 10.03 8.65 5.57
C GLN A 23 9.98 8.11 7.00
N LEU A 24 9.18 7.07 7.25
CA LEU A 24 9.06 6.45 8.57
C LEU A 24 10.38 5.81 9.01
N ARG A 25 11.01 5.04 8.14
CA ARG A 25 12.28 4.38 8.46
C ARG A 25 13.36 5.39 8.79
N ASN A 26 13.56 6.42 7.98
CA ASN A 26 14.56 7.43 8.23
C ASN A 26 14.28 8.23 9.50
N ALA A 27 13.03 8.60 9.75
CA ALA A 27 12.66 9.32 10.97
C ALA A 27 12.91 8.47 12.23
N LEU A 28 12.58 7.17 12.19
CA LEU A 28 12.78 6.25 13.32
C LEU A 28 14.26 5.91 13.55
N ASP A 29 15.06 5.88 12.50
CA ASP A 29 16.51 5.61 12.57
C ASP A 29 17.34 6.86 12.93
N GLY A 30 16.70 7.99 13.22
CA GLY A 30 17.35 9.22 13.64
C GLY A 30 18.00 10.04 12.52
N HIS A 31 17.54 9.87 11.29
CA HIS A 31 17.95 10.67 10.13
C HIS A 31 16.89 11.76 9.82
N PRO A 32 16.90 12.89 10.55
CA PRO A 32 15.84 13.90 10.45
C PRO A 32 15.82 14.68 9.14
N ASP A 33 16.84 14.54 8.30
CA ASP A 33 17.01 15.32 7.06
C ASP A 33 16.34 14.71 5.84
N SER A 34 15.60 13.59 6.00
CA SER A 34 14.76 13.08 4.93
C SER A 34 13.60 14.05 4.70
N ALA A 35 13.53 14.64 3.50
CA ALA A 35 12.54 15.65 3.14
C ALA A 35 11.12 15.20 3.47
N GLY A 36 10.42 15.96 4.30
CA GLY A 36 9.04 15.72 4.69
C GLY A 36 8.82 14.65 5.77
N ALA A 37 9.87 14.05 6.35
CA ALA A 37 9.73 13.08 7.43
C ALA A 37 9.31 13.76 8.74
N PRO A 38 8.27 13.25 9.44
CA PRO A 38 7.90 13.78 10.75
C PRO A 38 9.01 13.56 11.79
N LYS A 39 9.31 14.60 12.57
CA LYS A 39 10.41 14.55 13.53
C LYS A 39 10.05 13.88 14.86
N ASP A 40 8.79 13.82 15.20
CA ASP A 40 8.31 13.26 16.46
C ASP A 40 7.40 12.05 16.26
N LEU A 41 7.23 11.26 17.30
CA LEU A 41 6.41 10.06 17.27
C LEU A 41 4.95 10.34 16.93
N PRO A 42 4.27 11.36 17.52
CA PRO A 42 2.91 11.68 17.13
C PRO A 42 2.76 12.00 15.64
N GLY A 43 3.70 12.70 15.04
CA GLY A 43 3.73 13.00 13.62
C GLY A 43 3.94 11.76 12.76
N GLN A 44 4.79 10.83 13.20
CA GLN A 44 5.03 9.56 12.53
C GLN A 44 3.78 8.66 12.57
N VAL A 45 3.12 8.59 13.70
CA VAL A 45 1.82 7.89 13.84
C VAL A 45 0.77 8.52 12.92
N ALA A 46 0.69 9.85 12.89
CA ALA A 46 -0.24 10.56 12.03
C ALA A 46 0.02 10.31 10.54
N LEU A 47 1.29 10.20 10.12
CA LEU A 47 1.65 9.87 8.74
C LEU A 47 1.14 8.47 8.35
N ALA A 48 1.39 7.46 9.18
CA ALA A 48 0.92 6.10 8.94
C ALA A 48 -0.61 6.01 8.88
N ARG A 49 -1.30 6.69 9.79
CA ARG A 49 -2.77 6.75 9.82
C ARG A 49 -3.35 7.40 8.58
N ARG A 50 -2.82 8.54 8.15
CA ARG A 50 -3.30 9.21 6.93
C ARG A 50 -3.11 8.32 5.71
N PHE A 51 -1.97 7.65 5.61
CA PHE A 51 -1.72 6.70 4.53
C PHE A 51 -2.71 5.53 4.57
N GLU A 52 -2.97 4.96 5.75
CA GLU A 52 -3.98 3.91 5.93
C GLU A 52 -5.36 4.37 5.44
N GLU A 53 -5.81 5.51 5.91
CA GLU A 53 -7.16 6.03 5.64
C GLU A 53 -7.35 6.47 4.18
N GLN A 54 -6.35 7.11 3.59
CA GLN A 54 -6.45 7.71 2.27
C GLN A 54 -6.05 6.78 1.14
N VAL A 55 -5.20 5.79 1.40
CA VAL A 55 -4.63 4.93 0.37
C VAL A 55 -4.80 3.45 0.70
N LEU A 56 -4.21 2.99 1.80
CA LEU A 56 -3.99 1.56 2.04
C LEU A 56 -5.30 0.75 2.06
N ARG A 57 -6.32 1.22 2.76
CA ARG A 57 -7.60 0.47 2.91
C ARG A 57 -8.29 0.23 1.57
N SER A 58 -8.38 1.24 0.73
CA SER A 58 -9.00 1.09 -0.60
C SER A 58 -8.12 0.28 -1.54
N HIS A 59 -6.81 0.44 -1.44
CA HIS A 59 -5.83 -0.30 -2.22
C HIS A 59 -5.94 -1.82 -1.97
N VAL A 60 -5.79 -2.25 -0.72
CA VAL A 60 -5.82 -3.68 -0.37
C VAL A 60 -7.15 -4.34 -0.74
N ARG A 61 -8.26 -3.63 -0.54
CA ARG A 61 -9.58 -4.13 -0.92
C ARG A 61 -9.72 -4.30 -2.43
N ALA A 62 -9.35 -3.30 -3.19
CA ALA A 62 -9.42 -3.35 -4.65
C ALA A 62 -8.54 -4.47 -5.21
N GLU A 63 -7.35 -4.64 -4.69
CA GLU A 63 -6.42 -5.66 -5.12
C GLU A 63 -6.91 -7.07 -4.80
N GLU A 64 -7.33 -7.33 -3.58
CA GLU A 64 -7.90 -8.64 -3.20
C GLU A 64 -9.15 -8.98 -4.00
N ASP A 65 -10.08 -8.02 -4.17
CA ASP A 65 -11.32 -8.23 -4.90
C ASP A 65 -11.10 -8.49 -6.40
N LEU A 66 -10.18 -7.77 -7.01
CA LEU A 66 -10.04 -7.76 -8.47
C LEU A 66 -8.96 -8.72 -8.98
N LEU A 67 -7.88 -8.91 -8.24
CA LEU A 67 -6.79 -9.80 -8.63
C LEU A 67 -6.82 -11.16 -7.94
N GLY A 68 -7.34 -11.25 -6.73
CA GLY A 68 -7.23 -12.44 -5.88
C GLY A 68 -7.61 -13.75 -6.57
N ARG A 69 -8.69 -13.78 -7.34
CA ARG A 69 -9.16 -14.98 -8.06
C ARG A 69 -8.22 -15.46 -9.18
N TRP A 70 -7.36 -14.56 -9.67
CA TRP A 70 -6.47 -14.84 -10.80
C TRP A 70 -5.07 -15.23 -10.38
N LEU A 71 -4.79 -15.18 -9.09
CA LEU A 71 -3.48 -15.49 -8.51
C LEU A 71 -3.39 -16.95 -8.10
N ALA A 72 -2.17 -17.47 -8.04
CA ALA A 72 -1.93 -18.77 -7.41
C ALA A 72 -2.36 -18.73 -5.93
N GLN A 73 -2.90 -19.84 -5.42
CA GLN A 73 -3.41 -19.91 -4.05
C GLN A 73 -2.36 -19.47 -2.99
N ARG A 74 -1.11 -19.81 -3.21
CA ARG A 74 0.00 -19.38 -2.35
C ARG A 74 0.12 -17.86 -2.29
N ASP A 75 0.03 -17.21 -3.44
CA ASP A 75 0.18 -15.76 -3.56
C ASP A 75 -1.04 -15.02 -3.01
N THR A 76 -2.24 -15.56 -3.22
CA THR A 76 -3.46 -15.03 -2.60
C THR A 76 -3.40 -15.06 -1.08
N ARG A 77 -2.88 -16.14 -0.49
CA ARG A 77 -2.70 -16.23 0.96
C ARG A 77 -1.67 -15.26 1.48
N ARG A 78 -0.54 -15.12 0.78
CA ARG A 78 0.49 -14.16 1.13
C ARG A 78 -0.04 -12.73 1.06
N LEU A 79 -0.73 -12.39 -0.03
CA LEU A 79 -1.34 -11.07 -0.22
C LEU A 79 -2.25 -10.71 0.95
N ALA A 80 -3.24 -11.56 1.24
CA ALA A 80 -4.20 -11.33 2.33
C ALA A 80 -3.51 -11.25 3.70
N SER A 81 -2.51 -12.10 3.96
CA SER A 81 -1.78 -12.13 5.22
C SER A 81 -0.93 -10.86 5.43
N GLU A 82 -0.21 -10.43 4.40
CA GLU A 82 0.60 -9.21 4.49
C GLU A 82 -0.28 -7.95 4.59
N HIS A 83 -1.40 -7.89 3.88
CA HIS A 83 -2.39 -6.81 4.01
C HIS A 83 -2.96 -6.71 5.43
N ALA A 84 -3.39 -7.84 6.00
CA ALA A 84 -3.91 -7.89 7.37
C ALA A 84 -2.84 -7.44 8.38
N GLU A 85 -1.59 -7.84 8.20
CA GLU A 85 -0.49 -7.45 9.07
C GLU A 85 -0.17 -5.95 8.96
N LEU A 86 -0.16 -5.39 7.76
CA LEU A 86 0.01 -3.93 7.57
C LEU A 86 -1.05 -3.14 8.33
N LEU A 87 -2.32 -3.53 8.21
CA LEU A 87 -3.41 -2.86 8.92
C LEU A 87 -3.31 -3.05 10.44
N ARG A 88 -2.92 -4.23 10.90
CA ARG A 88 -2.71 -4.52 12.32
C ARG A 88 -1.62 -3.64 12.92
N LEU A 89 -0.51 -3.48 12.23
CA LEU A 89 0.63 -2.66 12.68
C LEU A 89 0.25 -1.19 12.81
N VAL A 90 -0.51 -0.64 11.87
CA VAL A 90 -1.03 0.74 12.00
C VAL A 90 -1.98 0.87 13.20
N GLY A 91 -2.79 -0.16 13.47
CA GLY A 91 -3.66 -0.21 14.66
C GLY A 91 -2.86 -0.13 15.96
N ILE A 92 -1.76 -0.89 16.08
CA ILE A 92 -0.85 -0.82 17.24
C ILE A 92 -0.19 0.56 17.34
N ALA A 93 0.25 1.11 16.22
CA ALA A 93 0.84 2.45 16.19
C ALA A 93 -0.15 3.52 16.66
N ARG A 94 -1.43 3.37 16.33
CA ARG A 94 -2.48 4.30 16.75
C ARG A 94 -2.80 4.20 18.24
N ASP A 95 -2.96 2.98 18.76
CA ASP A 95 -3.58 2.72 20.07
C ASP A 95 -2.58 2.29 21.15
N GLY A 96 -1.34 1.97 20.79
CA GLY A 96 -0.32 1.45 21.68
C GLY A 96 0.42 2.50 22.52
N ALA A 97 1.20 2.04 23.49
CA ALA A 97 2.16 2.87 24.21
C ALA A 97 3.38 3.21 23.33
N ALA A 98 4.13 4.26 23.69
CA ALA A 98 5.22 4.77 22.85
C ALA A 98 6.26 3.73 22.39
N PRO A 99 6.76 2.79 23.23
CA PRO A 99 7.67 1.74 22.76
C PRO A 99 7.03 0.82 21.71
N ASP A 100 5.77 0.44 21.91
CA ASP A 100 5.02 -0.41 20.97
C ASP A 100 4.70 0.32 19.68
N GLN A 101 4.38 1.61 19.75
CA GLN A 101 4.18 2.47 18.58
C GLN A 101 5.42 2.51 17.68
N ARG A 102 6.59 2.73 18.27
CA ARG A 102 7.87 2.76 17.52
C ARG A 102 8.15 1.43 16.85
N ALA A 103 8.02 0.33 17.59
CA ALA A 103 8.23 -1.01 17.05
C ALA A 103 7.25 -1.34 15.91
N ALA A 104 5.98 -0.99 16.08
CA ALA A 104 4.96 -1.21 15.05
C ALA A 104 5.20 -0.37 13.80
N LEU A 105 5.58 0.90 13.94
CA LEU A 105 5.90 1.76 12.79
C LEU A 105 7.13 1.26 12.03
N HIS A 106 8.14 0.79 12.73
CA HIS A 106 9.34 0.22 12.11
C HIS A 106 8.99 -1.05 11.31
N ALA A 107 8.26 -1.98 11.94
CA ALA A 107 7.79 -3.19 11.28
C ALA A 107 6.87 -2.90 10.09
N PHE A 108 6.00 -1.89 10.22
CA PHE A 108 5.13 -1.43 9.14
C PHE A 108 5.93 -0.93 7.93
N ALA A 109 6.90 -0.07 8.16
CA ALA A 109 7.74 0.47 7.08
C ALA A 109 8.52 -0.62 6.34
N GLU A 110 9.11 -1.57 7.08
CA GLU A 110 9.84 -2.70 6.50
C GLU A 110 8.91 -3.63 5.70
N LEU A 111 7.77 -3.97 6.26
CA LEU A 111 6.81 -4.85 5.59
C LEU A 111 6.25 -4.18 4.34
N LEU A 112 5.88 -2.89 4.42
CA LEU A 112 5.31 -2.14 3.30
C LEU A 112 6.29 -2.10 2.11
N GLU A 113 7.55 -1.79 2.36
CA GLU A 113 8.57 -1.78 1.31
C GLU A 113 8.75 -3.15 0.66
N ARG A 114 8.89 -4.21 1.46
CA ARG A 114 9.06 -5.57 0.97
C ARG A 114 7.84 -6.07 0.20
N HIS A 115 6.65 -5.76 0.69
CA HIS A 115 5.37 -6.11 0.07
C HIS A 115 5.22 -5.48 -1.32
N VAL A 116 5.41 -4.16 -1.42
CA VAL A 116 5.36 -3.45 -2.71
C VAL A 116 6.37 -4.02 -3.71
N HIS A 117 7.60 -4.29 -3.27
CA HIS A 117 8.61 -4.86 -4.16
C HIS A 117 8.24 -6.25 -4.66
N TRP A 118 7.64 -7.08 -3.80
CA TRP A 118 7.15 -8.40 -4.22
C TRP A 118 6.04 -8.29 -5.26
N GLU A 119 5.06 -7.42 -5.03
CA GLU A 119 3.96 -7.22 -5.98
C GLU A 119 4.45 -6.73 -7.34
N GLU A 120 5.32 -5.73 -7.35
CA GLU A 120 5.84 -5.16 -8.58
C GLU A 120 6.73 -6.14 -9.38
N ARG A 121 7.47 -7.00 -8.70
CA ARG A 121 8.42 -7.91 -9.34
C ARG A 121 7.85 -9.28 -9.67
N GLU A 122 6.88 -9.76 -8.92
CA GLU A 122 6.37 -11.12 -9.04
C GLU A 122 4.86 -11.18 -9.30
N LEU A 123 4.05 -10.54 -8.44
CA LEU A 123 2.60 -10.66 -8.44
C LEU A 123 1.97 -10.05 -9.70
N PHE A 124 2.29 -8.80 -9.99
CA PHE A 124 1.73 -8.09 -11.14
C PHE A 124 2.20 -8.67 -12.48
N PRO A 125 3.49 -8.99 -12.67
CA PRO A 125 3.90 -9.71 -13.88
C PRO A 125 3.20 -11.04 -14.07
N TYR A 126 2.98 -11.79 -12.99
CA TYR A 126 2.20 -13.03 -13.06
C TYR A 126 0.77 -12.78 -13.53
N ALA A 127 0.08 -11.82 -12.92
CA ALA A 127 -1.30 -11.46 -13.31
C ALA A 127 -1.36 -11.00 -14.77
N GLU A 128 -0.44 -10.14 -15.19
CA GLU A 128 -0.36 -9.66 -16.58
C GLU A 128 -0.12 -10.78 -17.60
N GLY A 129 0.57 -11.84 -17.20
CA GLY A 129 0.87 -12.99 -18.07
C GLY A 129 -0.21 -14.07 -18.09
N HIS A 130 -1.09 -14.11 -17.10
CA HIS A 130 -2.08 -15.19 -16.92
C HIS A 130 -3.53 -14.74 -17.09
N VAL A 131 -3.81 -13.45 -16.99
CA VAL A 131 -5.15 -12.89 -17.19
C VAL A 131 -5.29 -12.46 -18.65
N ASP A 132 -6.37 -12.85 -19.31
CA ASP A 132 -6.63 -12.44 -20.69
C ASP A 132 -6.81 -10.91 -20.80
N GLU A 133 -6.55 -10.36 -21.97
CA GLU A 133 -6.58 -8.93 -22.23
C GLU A 133 -7.92 -8.27 -21.92
N ALA A 134 -9.03 -8.91 -22.27
CA ALA A 134 -10.37 -8.38 -22.02
C ALA A 134 -10.69 -8.32 -20.52
N THR A 135 -10.35 -9.38 -19.78
CA THR A 135 -10.50 -9.42 -18.32
C THR A 135 -9.60 -8.39 -17.65
N LEU A 136 -8.35 -8.28 -18.10
CA LEU A 136 -7.40 -7.29 -17.57
C LEU A 136 -7.89 -5.87 -17.81
N ALA A 137 -8.49 -5.59 -18.96
CA ALA A 137 -9.11 -4.29 -19.27
C ALA A 137 -10.28 -3.98 -18.32
N THR A 138 -11.11 -4.97 -18.01
CA THR A 138 -12.21 -4.83 -17.04
C THR A 138 -11.67 -4.52 -15.65
N ILE A 139 -10.65 -5.24 -15.20
CA ILE A 139 -9.95 -4.99 -13.93
C ILE A 139 -9.41 -3.55 -13.91
N GLY A 140 -8.73 -3.14 -14.95
CA GLY A 140 -8.16 -1.80 -15.07
C GLY A 140 -9.21 -0.70 -14.99
N GLY A 141 -10.35 -0.87 -15.64
CA GLY A 141 -11.48 0.08 -15.56
C GLY A 141 -12.04 0.19 -14.14
N GLU A 142 -12.15 -0.92 -13.43
CA GLU A 142 -12.63 -0.95 -12.05
C GLU A 142 -11.62 -0.33 -11.08
N LEU A 143 -10.33 -0.59 -11.28
CA LEU A 143 -9.25 0.06 -10.51
C LEU A 143 -9.28 1.58 -10.70
N GLU A 144 -9.43 2.04 -11.92
CA GLU A 144 -9.56 3.47 -12.23
C GLU A 144 -10.74 4.09 -11.48
N ARG A 145 -11.90 3.45 -11.50
CA ARG A 145 -13.10 3.91 -10.81
C ARG A 145 -12.90 3.97 -9.30
N ARG A 146 -12.34 2.92 -8.69
CA ARG A 146 -12.19 2.81 -7.23
C ARG A 146 -11.05 3.67 -6.68
N LEU A 147 -9.94 3.75 -7.37
CA LEU A 147 -8.71 4.34 -6.82
C LEU A 147 -8.42 5.75 -7.34
N VAL A 148 -8.87 6.09 -8.53
CA VAL A 148 -8.58 7.38 -9.15
C VAL A 148 -9.79 8.32 -9.10
N LEU A 149 -10.91 7.91 -9.70
CA LEU A 149 -12.11 8.77 -9.79
C LEU A 149 -12.76 9.03 -8.44
N ALA A 150 -12.86 8.02 -7.57
CA ALA A 150 -13.45 8.16 -6.24
C ALA A 150 -12.65 9.14 -5.36
N ARG A 151 -11.32 9.21 -5.50
CA ARG A 151 -10.49 10.18 -4.78
C ARG A 151 -10.61 11.59 -5.33
N SER A 152 -10.73 11.74 -6.64
CA SER A 152 -10.98 13.03 -7.25
C SER A 152 -12.30 13.63 -6.77
N ASP A 153 -13.36 12.82 -6.68
CA ASP A 153 -14.66 13.24 -6.16
C ASP A 153 -14.57 13.63 -4.68
N ALA A 154 -13.87 12.87 -3.85
CA ALA A 154 -13.65 13.19 -2.43
C ALA A 154 -12.89 14.50 -2.25
N LYS A 155 -11.88 14.80 -3.08
CA LYS A 155 -11.15 16.07 -3.04
C LYS A 155 -12.00 17.26 -3.48
N SER A 156 -12.91 17.05 -4.43
CA SER A 156 -13.83 18.09 -4.91
C SER A 156 -14.94 18.41 -3.90
N ALA A 157 -15.30 17.46 -3.02
CA ALA A 157 -16.30 17.63 -1.98
C ALA A 157 -15.76 18.28 -0.68
N SER A 158 -14.43 18.42 -0.57
CA SER A 158 -13.74 19.07 0.57
C SER A 158 -13.45 20.52 0.27
#